data_96bc93f02089fdef98e33d0812ad8053
#
_entry.id   96bc93f02089fdef98e33d0812ad8053
#
_cell.length_a   1.000
_cell.length_b   1.000
_cell.length_c   1.000
_cell.angle_alpha   90.00
_cell.angle_beta   90.00
_cell.angle_gamma   90.00
#
_symmetry.space_group_name_H-M   'P 1'
#
loop_
_entity.id
_entity.type
_entity.pdbx_description
1 polymer ?
#
loop_
_entity_poly.entity_id
_entity_poly.type
_entity_poly.pdbx_seq_one_letter_code
_entity_poly.pdbx_strand_id
1 'polypeptide(L)'
;SDSYYDEYNMNDIRILSSIGFTSQDIEAVSKVYGVKAVYKTNTQDVLVDYDGRENVAHISGVPVGKASDDDSYINQLRIKEGRLPQNDKECVVKYEDTRKSMQVGDVISFKSGTEDDINDTFKDTEYTVVGIVYTPCYVSYDLGSSGIGNGHINYCIYVGDDEFKNNYYTECY
;
A
#
# COMPACT_ATOMS: atom_id res chain seq x y z
N SER A 1 18.95 -7.06 -11.97
CA SER A 1 19.22 -5.93 -12.82
C SER A 1 18.04 -5.69 -13.76
N ASP A 2 18.20 -5.46 -15.03
CA ASP A 2 17.11 -5.03 -15.94
C ASP A 2 15.90 -5.96 -15.92
N SER A 3 16.10 -7.28 -15.90
CA SER A 3 15.00 -8.24 -15.81
C SER A 3 14.15 -8.13 -14.53
N TYR A 4 14.76 -7.73 -13.41
CA TYR A 4 14.04 -7.52 -12.16
C TYR A 4 13.17 -6.25 -12.22
N TYR A 5 13.71 -5.17 -12.80
CA TYR A 5 12.95 -3.93 -13.00
C TYR A 5 11.76 -4.14 -13.95
N ASP A 6 11.98 -4.89 -15.04
CA ASP A 6 10.93 -5.22 -16.01
C ASP A 6 9.85 -6.11 -15.37
N GLU A 7 10.26 -7.11 -14.57
CA GLU A 7 9.34 -8.04 -13.91
C GLU A 7 8.34 -7.36 -12.96
N TYR A 8 8.82 -6.34 -12.23
CA TYR A 8 7.99 -5.60 -11.28
C TYR A 8 7.44 -4.29 -11.80
N ASN A 9 7.77 -3.91 -13.03
CA ASN A 9 7.43 -2.60 -13.59
C ASN A 9 7.76 -1.47 -12.59
N MET A 10 9.01 -1.44 -12.13
CA MET A 10 9.44 -0.51 -11.07
C MET A 10 9.44 0.93 -11.56
N ASN A 11 9.13 1.83 -10.63
CA ASN A 11 9.19 3.25 -10.89
C ASN A 11 10.64 3.76 -10.98
N ASP A 12 10.85 4.77 -11.81
CA ASP A 12 12.09 5.54 -11.87
C ASP A 12 12.11 6.68 -10.85
N ILE A 13 10.93 7.26 -10.59
CA ILE A 13 10.75 8.41 -9.70
C ILE A 13 9.56 8.16 -8.78
N ARG A 14 9.72 8.54 -7.51
CA ARG A 14 8.66 8.57 -6.51
C ARG A 14 8.50 9.99 -5.99
N ILE A 15 7.27 10.51 -6.00
CA ILE A 15 6.95 11.84 -5.49
C ILE A 15 5.96 11.68 -4.33
N LEU A 16 6.25 12.35 -3.22
CA LEU A 16 5.42 12.35 -2.01
C LEU A 16 4.80 13.74 -1.82
N SER A 17 3.56 13.79 -1.37
CA SER A 17 2.91 15.02 -0.96
C SER A 17 2.26 14.85 0.42
N SER A 18 2.63 15.72 1.35
CA SER A 18 2.03 15.77 2.68
C SER A 18 0.62 16.40 2.67
N ILE A 19 0.31 17.16 1.64
CA ILE A 19 -1.00 17.82 1.46
C ILE A 19 -1.88 17.11 0.42
N GLY A 20 -1.34 16.13 -0.27
CA GLY A 20 -1.99 15.35 -1.32
C GLY A 20 -1.78 15.92 -2.73
N PHE A 21 -2.03 15.08 -3.74
CA PHE A 21 -2.09 15.42 -5.15
C PHE A 21 -3.55 15.40 -5.61
N THR A 22 -3.93 16.42 -6.35
CA THR A 22 -5.21 16.42 -7.06
C THR A 22 -5.09 15.66 -8.39
N SER A 23 -6.23 15.35 -9.01
CA SER A 23 -6.21 14.77 -10.36
C SER A 23 -5.56 15.69 -11.39
N GLN A 24 -5.64 17.01 -11.20
CA GLN A 24 -4.99 17.99 -12.06
C GLN A 24 -3.47 17.97 -11.92
N ASP A 25 -2.96 17.79 -10.69
CA ASP A 25 -1.52 17.64 -10.45
C ASP A 25 -0.97 16.40 -11.14
N ILE A 26 -1.68 15.28 -11.02
CA ILE A 26 -1.32 14.02 -11.68
C ILE A 26 -1.35 14.16 -13.19
N GLU A 27 -2.35 14.82 -13.74
CA GLU A 27 -2.43 15.11 -15.18
C GLU A 27 -1.26 15.98 -15.65
N ALA A 28 -0.88 17.00 -14.85
CA ALA A 28 0.26 17.85 -15.17
C ALA A 28 1.58 17.06 -15.20
N VAL A 29 1.80 16.16 -14.23
CA VAL A 29 2.99 15.28 -14.20
C VAL A 29 3.01 14.35 -15.41
N SER A 30 1.87 13.78 -15.80
CA SER A 30 1.78 12.86 -16.93
C SER A 30 2.10 13.51 -18.28
N LYS A 31 2.01 14.83 -18.38
CA LYS A 31 2.33 15.61 -19.60
C LYS A 31 3.80 16.04 -19.68
N VAL A 32 4.60 15.79 -18.64
CA VAL A 32 6.02 16.13 -18.66
C VAL A 32 6.74 15.27 -19.69
N TYR A 33 7.59 15.90 -20.52
CA TYR A 33 8.36 15.19 -21.54
C TYR A 33 9.24 14.11 -20.91
N GLY A 34 9.15 12.90 -21.45
CA GLY A 34 9.90 11.72 -20.96
C GLY A 34 9.13 10.87 -19.93
N VAL A 35 7.98 11.32 -19.43
CA VAL A 35 7.12 10.51 -18.56
C VAL A 35 6.36 9.50 -19.41
N LYS A 36 6.54 8.21 -19.14
CA LYS A 36 5.88 7.09 -19.82
C LYS A 36 4.52 6.78 -19.21
N ALA A 37 4.47 6.72 -17.89
CA ALA A 37 3.27 6.40 -17.13
C ALA A 37 3.34 7.08 -15.76
N VAL A 38 2.19 7.33 -15.14
CA VAL A 38 2.07 7.84 -13.80
C VAL A 38 1.09 6.96 -13.03
N TYR A 39 1.57 6.38 -11.92
CA TYR A 39 0.74 5.64 -10.99
C TYR A 39 0.54 6.46 -9.72
N LYS A 40 -0.69 6.65 -9.33
CA LYS A 40 -1.11 7.41 -8.15
C LYS A 40 -1.71 6.49 -7.11
N THR A 41 -1.40 6.71 -5.85
CA THR A 41 -1.94 5.92 -4.75
C THR A 41 -2.14 6.74 -3.49
N ASN A 42 -2.99 6.24 -2.62
CA ASN A 42 -3.14 6.72 -1.27
C ASN A 42 -2.33 5.85 -0.32
N THR A 43 -1.75 6.47 0.69
CA THR A 43 -1.07 5.79 1.78
C THR A 43 -1.49 6.39 3.12
N GLN A 44 -1.53 5.56 4.15
CA GLN A 44 -1.80 5.98 5.53
C GLN A 44 -1.14 5.01 6.49
N ASP A 45 -0.47 5.54 7.51
CA ASP A 45 -0.01 4.74 8.63
C ASP A 45 -1.14 4.57 9.64
N VAL A 46 -1.32 3.35 10.11
CA VAL A 46 -2.35 2.99 11.10
C VAL A 46 -1.74 2.12 12.19
N LEU A 47 -2.45 1.98 13.30
CA LEU A 47 -2.15 0.98 14.31
C LEU A 47 -2.98 -0.28 14.05
N VAL A 48 -2.37 -1.44 14.24
CA VAL A 48 -3.03 -2.75 14.17
C VAL A 48 -2.64 -3.58 15.38
N ASP A 49 -3.62 -4.24 15.98
CA ASP A 49 -3.36 -5.24 17.01
C ASP A 49 -3.17 -6.60 16.35
N TYR A 50 -1.98 -7.16 16.49
CA TYR A 50 -1.65 -8.46 15.97
C TYR A 50 -0.68 -9.19 16.92
N ASP A 51 -0.92 -10.48 17.14
CA ASP A 51 -0.11 -11.31 18.06
C ASP A 51 0.01 -10.69 19.48
N GLY A 52 -1.10 -10.11 19.97
CA GLY A 52 -1.18 -9.49 21.29
C GLY A 52 -0.35 -8.21 21.45
N ARG A 53 0.04 -7.57 20.36
CA ARG A 53 0.82 -6.33 20.33
C ARG A 53 0.20 -5.30 19.41
N GLU A 54 0.38 -4.05 19.78
CA GLU A 54 0.11 -2.94 18.88
C GLU A 54 1.30 -2.74 17.94
N ASN A 55 1.01 -2.71 16.65
CA ASN A 55 2.00 -2.57 15.59
C ASN A 55 1.63 -1.39 14.71
N VAL A 56 2.63 -0.78 14.07
CA VAL A 56 2.41 0.21 13.01
C VAL A 56 2.37 -0.49 11.67
N ALA A 57 1.31 -0.25 10.91
CA ALA A 57 1.16 -0.73 9.54
C ALA A 57 1.11 0.44 8.57
N HIS A 58 1.89 0.35 7.50
CA HIS A 58 1.82 1.26 6.35
C HIS A 58 0.82 0.70 5.35
N ILE A 59 -0.28 1.40 5.14
CA ILE A 59 -1.36 0.98 4.26
C ILE A 59 -1.21 1.70 2.93
N SER A 60 -1.26 0.95 1.84
CA SER A 60 -1.26 1.49 0.47
C SER A 60 -2.45 0.98 -0.31
N GLY A 61 -2.98 1.81 -1.22
CA GLY A 61 -4.03 1.41 -2.14
C GLY A 61 -3.47 0.68 -3.36
N VAL A 62 -4.19 -0.32 -3.84
CA VAL A 62 -3.89 -1.03 -5.09
C VAL A 62 -5.13 -1.04 -5.98
N PRO A 63 -4.97 -1.04 -7.32
CA PRO A 63 -6.10 -1.09 -8.23
C PRO A 63 -6.84 -2.43 -8.08
N VAL A 64 -8.16 -2.35 -7.83
CA VAL A 64 -9.01 -3.52 -7.75
C VAL A 64 -9.41 -3.95 -9.16
N GLY A 65 -9.31 -5.26 -9.43
CA GLY A 65 -9.76 -5.86 -10.70
C GLY A 65 -8.90 -5.53 -11.92
N LYS A 66 -7.77 -4.85 -11.75
CA LYS A 66 -6.79 -4.66 -12.83
C LYS A 66 -5.83 -5.84 -12.90
N ALA A 67 -5.52 -6.24 -14.12
CA ALA A 67 -4.53 -7.27 -14.36
C ALA A 67 -3.13 -6.76 -13.98
N SER A 68 -2.27 -7.67 -13.54
CA SER A 68 -0.89 -7.38 -13.19
C SER A 68 -0.02 -6.93 -14.38
N ASP A 69 -0.53 -7.07 -15.60
CA ASP A 69 0.10 -6.66 -16.86
C ASP A 69 -0.39 -5.29 -17.37
N ASP A 70 -1.21 -4.57 -16.59
CA ASP A 70 -1.57 -3.19 -16.88
C ASP A 70 -0.35 -2.28 -16.67
N ASP A 71 0.19 -1.72 -17.75
CA ASP A 71 1.37 -0.85 -17.74
C ASP A 71 1.20 0.40 -16.84
N SER A 72 -0.03 0.78 -16.54
CA SER A 72 -0.33 1.86 -15.59
C SER A 72 -0.16 1.46 -14.13
N TYR A 73 -0.03 0.16 -13.85
CA TYR A 73 0.20 -0.35 -12.51
C TYR A 73 1.70 -0.52 -12.24
N ILE A 74 2.32 0.56 -11.83
CA ILE A 74 3.74 0.63 -11.46
C ILE A 74 3.95 -0.02 -10.08
N ASN A 75 5.13 -0.58 -9.85
CA ASN A 75 5.48 -1.31 -8.63
C ASN A 75 4.54 -2.48 -8.33
N GLN A 76 4.30 -3.31 -9.32
CA GLN A 76 3.37 -4.43 -9.24
C GLN A 76 3.71 -5.40 -8.12
N LEU A 77 2.67 -5.82 -7.39
CA LEU A 77 2.79 -6.85 -6.37
C LEU A 77 2.83 -8.24 -7.01
N ARG A 78 3.67 -9.12 -6.47
CA ARG A 78 3.74 -10.52 -6.87
C ARG A 78 3.16 -11.41 -5.78
N ILE A 79 2.24 -12.27 -6.13
CA ILE A 79 1.60 -13.18 -5.18
C ILE A 79 2.59 -14.26 -4.76
N LYS A 80 2.79 -14.38 -3.43
CA LYS A 80 3.43 -15.53 -2.80
C LYS A 80 2.41 -16.59 -2.41
N GLU A 81 1.28 -16.17 -1.83
CA GLU A 81 0.20 -17.03 -1.36
C GLU A 81 -1.12 -16.30 -1.49
N GLY A 82 -2.20 -17.02 -1.79
CA GLY A 82 -3.52 -16.45 -1.91
C GLY A 82 -3.72 -15.65 -3.20
N ARG A 83 -4.35 -14.48 -3.10
CA ARG A 83 -4.72 -13.62 -4.22
C ARG A 83 -4.69 -12.14 -3.84
N LEU A 84 -4.78 -11.25 -4.82
CA LEU A 84 -5.01 -9.82 -4.59
C LEU A 84 -6.44 -9.54 -4.10
N PRO A 85 -6.69 -8.39 -3.44
CA PRO A 85 -8.02 -7.98 -3.03
C PRO A 85 -8.96 -7.88 -4.24
N GLN A 86 -10.17 -8.42 -4.10
CA GLN A 86 -11.23 -8.38 -5.12
C GLN A 86 -12.51 -7.73 -4.59
N ASN A 87 -12.67 -7.70 -3.27
CA ASN A 87 -13.84 -7.18 -2.59
C ASN A 87 -13.45 -6.19 -1.50
N ASP A 88 -14.44 -5.46 -1.00
CA ASP A 88 -14.30 -4.66 0.21
C ASP A 88 -13.87 -5.55 1.39
N LYS A 89 -13.20 -4.93 2.38
CA LYS A 89 -12.72 -5.62 3.59
C LYS A 89 -11.69 -6.73 3.33
N GLU A 90 -11.03 -6.70 2.20
CA GLU A 90 -9.92 -7.61 1.88
C GLU A 90 -8.60 -6.83 1.82
N CYS A 91 -7.54 -7.47 2.28
CA CYS A 91 -6.19 -6.93 2.18
C CYS A 91 -5.19 -8.01 1.83
N VAL A 92 -4.01 -7.58 1.37
CA VAL A 92 -2.82 -8.41 1.25
C VAL A 92 -1.68 -7.80 2.04
N VAL A 93 -0.76 -8.64 2.51
CA VAL A 93 0.34 -8.24 3.38
C VAL A 93 1.66 -8.58 2.72
N LYS A 94 2.63 -7.67 2.80
CA LYS A 94 4.00 -7.94 2.35
C LYS A 94 4.57 -9.12 3.12
N TYR A 95 5.18 -10.05 2.39
CA TYR A 95 5.91 -11.16 2.98
C TYR A 95 7.07 -10.68 3.85
N GLU A 96 7.13 -11.19 5.06
CA GLU A 96 8.23 -11.02 6.00
C GLU A 96 8.73 -12.38 6.45
N ASP A 97 10.04 -12.60 6.39
CA ASP A 97 10.65 -13.84 6.85
C ASP A 97 10.85 -13.80 8.39
N THR A 98 9.74 -13.69 9.09
CA THR A 98 9.71 -13.65 10.55
C THR A 98 8.67 -14.60 11.12
N ARG A 99 8.86 -15.02 12.38
CA ARG A 99 7.89 -15.88 13.08
C ARG A 99 6.53 -15.22 13.36
N LYS A 100 6.43 -13.92 13.11
CA LYS A 100 5.26 -13.09 13.40
C LYS A 100 4.56 -12.59 12.14
N SER A 101 4.75 -13.28 11.02
CA SER A 101 4.10 -12.96 9.76
C SER A 101 2.60 -13.20 9.87
N MET A 102 1.82 -12.22 9.39
CA MET A 102 0.39 -12.41 9.15
C MET A 102 0.18 -13.49 8.10
N GLN A 103 -0.93 -14.23 8.22
CA GLN A 103 -1.27 -15.35 7.36
C GLN A 103 -2.59 -15.10 6.64
N VAL A 104 -2.77 -15.74 5.49
CA VAL A 104 -4.05 -15.76 4.78
C VAL A 104 -5.13 -16.32 5.72
N GLY A 105 -6.24 -15.61 5.82
CA GLY A 105 -7.35 -15.91 6.73
C GLY A 105 -7.35 -15.10 8.02
N ASP A 106 -6.24 -14.45 8.37
CA ASP A 106 -6.21 -13.56 9.53
C ASP A 106 -7.14 -12.36 9.31
N VAL A 107 -7.79 -11.93 10.39
CA VAL A 107 -8.60 -10.72 10.42
C VAL A 107 -7.88 -9.68 11.24
N ILE A 108 -7.70 -8.49 10.67
CA ILE A 108 -6.99 -7.38 11.28
C ILE A 108 -7.87 -6.14 11.33
N SER A 109 -7.73 -5.36 12.41
CA SER A 109 -8.46 -4.10 12.60
C SER A 109 -7.50 -2.93 12.58
N PHE A 110 -7.85 -1.92 11.78
CA PHE A 110 -7.14 -0.65 11.73
C PHE A 110 -7.63 0.30 12.81
N LYS A 111 -6.71 0.94 13.48
CA LYS A 111 -6.96 2.02 14.43
C LYS A 111 -6.17 3.26 14.01
N SER A 112 -6.74 4.44 14.27
CA SER A 112 -5.99 5.67 14.07
C SER A 112 -4.81 5.76 15.06
N GLY A 113 -3.66 6.18 14.56
CA GLY A 113 -2.50 6.49 15.39
C GLY A 113 -2.48 7.94 15.89
N THR A 114 -3.49 8.73 15.53
CA THR A 114 -3.68 10.12 15.89
C THR A 114 -5.06 10.32 16.54
N GLU A 115 -5.45 11.57 16.83
CA GLU A 115 -6.79 11.90 17.30
C GLU A 115 -7.87 11.88 16.21
N ASP A 116 -7.47 11.74 14.93
CA ASP A 116 -8.39 11.65 13.80
C ASP A 116 -9.16 10.33 13.84
N ASP A 117 -10.42 10.35 13.38
CA ASP A 117 -11.22 9.14 13.24
C ASP A 117 -10.74 8.32 12.03
N ILE A 118 -10.43 7.03 12.24
CA ILE A 118 -10.04 6.11 11.19
C ILE A 118 -11.09 6.01 10.08
N ASN A 119 -12.36 6.17 10.42
CA ASN A 119 -13.47 6.16 9.46
C ASN A 119 -13.50 7.37 8.53
N ASP A 120 -12.74 8.43 8.82
CA ASP A 120 -12.58 9.56 7.90
C ASP A 120 -11.63 9.21 6.75
N THR A 121 -10.75 8.23 6.93
CA THR A 121 -9.78 7.79 5.93
C THR A 121 -10.22 6.56 5.16
N PHE A 122 -10.76 5.56 5.85
CA PHE A 122 -11.13 4.27 5.27
C PHE A 122 -12.65 4.01 5.32
N LYS A 123 -13.17 3.35 4.29
CA LYS A 123 -14.57 2.87 4.28
C LYS A 123 -14.82 1.80 5.32
N ASP A 124 -13.84 0.92 5.52
CA ASP A 124 -13.88 -0.18 6.47
C ASP A 124 -12.70 -0.07 7.44
N THR A 125 -12.82 -0.71 8.59
CA THR A 125 -11.76 -0.75 9.61
C THR A 125 -11.27 -2.16 9.90
N GLU A 126 -12.03 -3.18 9.50
CA GLU A 126 -11.69 -4.58 9.66
C GLU A 126 -11.46 -5.23 8.30
N TYR A 127 -10.35 -5.92 8.15
CA TYR A 127 -9.90 -6.52 6.89
C TYR A 127 -9.48 -7.97 7.09
N THR A 128 -9.82 -8.81 6.11
CA THR A 128 -9.33 -10.19 6.04
C THR A 128 -8.13 -10.26 5.12
N VAL A 129 -7.05 -10.87 5.59
CA VAL A 129 -5.87 -11.14 4.77
C VAL A 129 -6.20 -12.23 3.76
N VAL A 130 -6.21 -11.89 2.48
CA VAL A 130 -6.52 -12.83 1.38
C VAL A 130 -5.29 -13.24 0.57
N GLY A 131 -4.17 -12.60 0.81
CA GLY A 131 -2.91 -12.92 0.13
C GLY A 131 -1.68 -12.38 0.85
N ILE A 132 -0.56 -13.03 0.56
CA ILE A 132 0.78 -12.60 0.93
C ILE A 132 1.52 -12.27 -0.35
N VAL A 133 2.23 -11.14 -0.39
CA VAL A 133 2.83 -10.62 -1.61
C VAL A 133 4.30 -10.27 -1.42
N TYR A 134 5.05 -10.35 -2.51
CA TYR A 134 6.34 -9.68 -2.65
C TYR A 134 6.13 -8.30 -3.25
N THR A 135 6.90 -7.32 -2.79
CA THR A 135 6.90 -5.97 -3.34
C THR A 135 8.32 -5.51 -3.65
N PRO A 136 8.54 -4.83 -4.78
CA PRO A 136 9.86 -4.31 -5.13
C PRO A 136 10.28 -3.11 -4.26
N CYS A 137 9.32 -2.43 -3.65
CA CYS A 137 9.56 -1.16 -2.95
C CYS A 137 10.35 -1.30 -1.64
N TYR A 138 10.44 -2.51 -1.09
CA TYR A 138 11.08 -2.77 0.19
C TYR A 138 12.05 -3.95 0.08
N VAL A 139 13.23 -3.68 -0.44
CA VAL A 139 14.31 -4.67 -0.58
C VAL A 139 15.13 -4.80 0.71
N SER A 140 14.94 -3.90 1.68
CA SER A 140 15.64 -3.92 2.96
C SER A 140 14.78 -4.50 4.09
N TYR A 141 15.46 -4.98 5.14
CA TYR A 141 14.80 -5.44 6.37
C TYR A 141 14.12 -4.33 7.17
N ASP A 142 14.47 -3.07 6.90
CA ASP A 142 13.85 -1.91 7.52
C ASP A 142 12.73 -1.39 6.63
N LEU A 143 11.50 -1.51 7.11
CA LEU A 143 10.30 -1.02 6.42
C LEU A 143 10.13 0.51 6.52
N GLY A 144 10.99 1.18 7.29
CA GLY A 144 10.98 2.61 7.46
C GLY A 144 10.42 3.08 8.80
N SER A 145 10.36 4.41 8.94
CA SER A 145 9.87 5.09 10.13
C SER A 145 8.47 5.64 9.92
N SER A 146 7.74 5.80 11.01
CA SER A 146 6.41 6.38 11.05
C SER A 146 6.35 7.49 12.10
N GLY A 147 5.40 8.41 11.93
CA GLY A 147 5.09 9.44 12.93
C GLY A 147 4.18 8.95 14.05
N ILE A 148 3.69 7.71 14.01
CA ILE A 148 2.76 7.14 14.99
C ILE A 148 3.34 5.94 15.72
N GLY A 149 2.67 5.51 16.79
CA GLY A 149 3.03 4.33 17.56
C GLY A 149 4.47 4.39 18.08
N ASN A 150 5.21 3.30 17.91
CA ASN A 150 6.61 3.19 18.32
C ASN A 150 7.61 3.81 17.33
N GLY A 151 7.12 4.44 16.26
CA GLY A 151 7.94 5.10 15.25
C GLY A 151 8.52 4.18 14.17
N HIS A 152 8.24 2.89 14.21
CA HIS A 152 8.72 1.91 13.23
C HIS A 152 7.56 1.24 12.51
N ILE A 153 7.65 1.12 11.19
CA ILE A 153 6.70 0.35 10.40
C ILE A 153 7.01 -1.14 10.58
N ASN A 154 6.02 -1.88 11.07
CA ASN A 154 6.13 -3.32 11.31
C ASN A 154 5.53 -4.14 10.16
N TYR A 155 4.51 -3.61 9.48
CA TYR A 155 3.81 -4.28 8.38
C TYR A 155 3.56 -3.31 7.23
N CYS A 156 3.64 -3.81 6.00
CA CYS A 156 3.12 -3.15 4.81
C CYS A 156 1.89 -3.91 4.33
N ILE A 157 0.75 -3.24 4.28
CA ILE A 157 -0.55 -3.81 3.97
C ILE A 157 -1.14 -3.05 2.78
N TYR A 158 -1.75 -3.79 1.87
CA TYR A 158 -2.37 -3.24 0.67
C TYR A 158 -3.86 -3.57 0.67
N VAL A 159 -4.66 -2.55 0.45
CA VAL A 159 -6.12 -2.64 0.31
C VAL A 159 -6.52 -2.13 -1.07
N GLY A 160 -7.73 -2.38 -1.51
CA GLY A 160 -8.25 -1.72 -2.70
C GLY A 160 -8.15 -0.20 -2.59
N ASP A 161 -7.78 0.48 -3.67
CA ASP A 161 -7.66 1.93 -3.69
C ASP A 161 -9.01 2.64 -3.41
N ASP A 162 -10.13 1.99 -3.69
CA ASP A 162 -11.49 2.43 -3.37
C ASP A 162 -11.85 2.35 -1.88
N GLU A 163 -11.04 1.70 -1.05
CA GLU A 163 -11.19 1.71 0.41
C GLU A 163 -10.83 3.06 1.05
N PHE A 164 -10.05 3.89 0.38
CA PHE A 164 -9.74 5.23 0.82
C PHE A 164 -10.86 6.21 0.46
N LYS A 165 -11.32 6.98 1.45
CA LYS A 165 -12.37 8.02 1.27
C LYS A 165 -11.85 9.31 0.65
N ASN A 166 -10.54 9.50 0.59
CA ASN A 166 -9.90 10.74 0.15
C ASN A 166 -10.06 10.97 -1.35
N ASN A 167 -10.25 12.23 -1.73
CA ASN A 167 -10.27 12.68 -3.12
C ASN A 167 -8.88 13.15 -3.62
N TYR A 168 -7.84 12.93 -2.85
CA TYR A 168 -6.47 13.29 -3.18
C TYR A 168 -5.56 12.07 -3.00
N TYR A 169 -4.41 12.11 -3.65
CA TYR A 169 -3.41 11.06 -3.61
C TYR A 169 -2.20 11.54 -2.82
N THR A 170 -1.56 10.64 -2.10
CA THR A 170 -0.39 10.96 -1.25
C THR A 170 0.93 10.62 -1.93
N GLU A 171 0.91 9.70 -2.89
CA GLU A 171 2.09 9.26 -3.62
C GLU A 171 1.80 9.17 -5.13
N CYS A 172 2.85 9.44 -5.90
CA CYS A 172 2.88 9.34 -7.34
C CYS A 172 4.21 8.71 -7.77
N TYR A 173 4.16 7.76 -8.69
CA TYR A 173 5.31 7.03 -9.21
C TYR A 173 5.48 7.26 -10.69
#